data_43fd156414977ce4f8cef02f7f26d63d
#
_entry.id   43fd156414977ce4f8cef02f7f26d63d
#
_cell.length_a   1.000
_cell.length_b   1.000
_cell.length_c   1.000
_cell.angle_alpha   90.00
_cell.angle_beta   90.00
_cell.angle_gamma   90.00
#
_symmetry.space_group_name_H-M   'P 1'
#
loop_
_entity.id
_entity.type
_entity.pdbx_description
1 polymer ?
#
loop_
_entity_poly.entity_id
_entity_poly.type
_entity_poly.pdbx_seq_one_letter_code
_entity_poly.pdbx_strand_id
1 'polypeptide(L)'
;MMKYSTPRKLALITSFIVSFGFSLAYGITTVLVYGELLWKTLLVANLVLFVITFFLFQFILQRFIYDRIRLIYKTIRDLKAPKGQKITLALNKSDIIGETNQEVLEWVSDKKKEVEDLKKLESYRREFLGNVSHELKTPIFNIQGYVLTLLDGGLDDPEINRKYLLRTEESINRMISIIEDLESISRLESGELKLNITTFDILALAREVIEFLEMKANARNITIHFGRNYDTPIYVNADRHRIQQVMTNLIVNSIKYGTENGRTKISFFDMDENILIEITDSGIGIPREELPRVFERFYRGDKSRSFRNGEGGTGLGLAIVKHIIEAHRQVINVRSTLGVGTTFGFTLEKGKMPSGFRRNVFTF
;
A
#
# COMPACT_ATOMS: atom_id res chain seq x y z
N MET A 1 25.71 39.19 -4.84
CA MET A 1 24.89 38.36 -3.98
C MET A 1 24.03 39.23 -3.05
N MET A 2 22.87 39.68 -3.52
CA MET A 2 21.93 40.51 -2.73
C MET A 2 21.08 39.58 -1.87
N LYS A 3 21.57 39.29 -0.67
CA LYS A 3 20.91 38.46 0.34
C LYS A 3 19.72 39.23 0.92
N TYR A 4 18.47 38.84 0.59
CA TYR A 4 17.23 39.20 1.29
C TYR A 4 17.11 40.67 1.77
N SER A 5 16.97 41.62 0.86
CA SER A 5 16.62 42.99 1.22
C SER A 5 15.09 43.09 1.40
N THR A 6 14.66 43.41 2.60
CA THR A 6 13.23 43.69 2.84
C THR A 6 12.79 44.88 1.98
N PRO A 7 11.50 44.95 1.56
CA PRO A 7 10.99 46.11 0.77
C PRO A 7 11.36 47.45 1.37
N ARG A 8 11.45 47.57 2.71
CA ARG A 8 11.89 48.77 3.40
C ARG A 8 13.36 49.11 3.14
N LYS A 9 14.27 48.13 3.14
CA LYS A 9 15.70 48.35 2.83
C LYS A 9 15.88 48.80 1.38
N LEU A 10 15.10 48.21 0.46
CA LEU A 10 15.17 48.61 -0.95
C LEU A 10 14.66 50.04 -1.15
N ALA A 11 13.55 50.43 -0.52
CA ALA A 11 13.04 51.78 -0.53
C ALA A 11 14.03 52.81 0.06
N LEU A 12 14.72 52.45 1.16
CA LEU A 12 15.77 53.27 1.75
C LEU A 12 16.96 53.49 0.78
N ILE A 13 17.47 52.42 0.18
CA ILE A 13 18.60 52.49 -0.73
C ILE A 13 18.25 53.31 -1.97
N THR A 14 17.08 53.09 -2.59
CA THR A 14 16.64 53.83 -3.78
C THR A 14 16.40 55.28 -3.46
N SER A 15 15.79 55.61 -2.31
CA SER A 15 15.57 57.00 -1.88
C SER A 15 16.89 57.71 -1.60
N PHE A 16 17.87 57.01 -1.02
CA PHE A 16 19.21 57.59 -0.81
C PHE A 16 19.92 57.88 -2.14
N ILE A 17 19.87 56.95 -3.11
CA ILE A 17 20.47 57.14 -4.44
C ILE A 17 19.83 58.36 -5.18
N VAL A 18 18.49 58.46 -5.16
CA VAL A 18 17.76 59.54 -5.80
C VAL A 18 18.08 60.88 -5.12
N SER A 19 18.10 60.91 -3.80
CA SER A 19 18.40 62.06 -2.98
C SER A 19 19.85 62.55 -3.19
N PHE A 20 20.80 61.63 -3.28
CA PHE A 20 22.20 61.94 -3.56
C PHE A 20 22.39 62.49 -4.99
N GLY A 21 21.76 61.88 -5.99
CA GLY A 21 21.76 62.37 -7.37
C GLY A 21 21.19 63.79 -7.49
N PHE A 22 20.09 64.08 -6.79
CA PHE A 22 19.49 65.40 -6.72
C PHE A 22 20.43 66.42 -6.06
N SER A 23 21.10 66.03 -4.94
CA SER A 23 22.06 66.93 -4.26
C SER A 23 23.20 67.34 -5.16
N LEU A 24 23.73 66.37 -5.94
CA LEU A 24 24.81 66.64 -6.87
C LEU A 24 24.38 67.60 -8.00
N ALA A 25 23.22 67.35 -8.61
CA ALA A 25 22.67 68.14 -9.68
C ALA A 25 22.34 69.58 -9.21
N TYR A 26 21.68 69.69 -8.05
CA TYR A 26 21.33 70.98 -7.46
C TYR A 26 22.55 71.77 -7.03
N GLY A 27 23.56 71.11 -6.44
CA GLY A 27 24.82 71.75 -6.07
C GLY A 27 25.57 72.34 -7.28
N ILE A 28 25.67 71.62 -8.39
CA ILE A 28 26.28 72.08 -9.63
C ILE A 28 25.52 73.27 -10.19
N THR A 29 24.19 73.21 -10.23
CA THR A 29 23.38 74.34 -10.78
C THR A 29 23.45 75.61 -9.95
N THR A 30 23.43 75.49 -8.59
CA THR A 30 23.54 76.70 -7.73
C THR A 30 24.89 77.37 -7.82
N VAL A 31 25.99 76.60 -7.93
CA VAL A 31 27.33 77.16 -8.12
C VAL A 31 27.45 77.81 -9.48
N LEU A 32 26.90 77.29 -10.56
CA LEU A 32 26.95 77.82 -11.90
C LEU A 32 26.11 79.07 -12.06
N VAL A 33 24.95 79.19 -11.39
CA VAL A 33 24.00 80.32 -11.57
C VAL A 33 24.26 81.44 -10.57
N TYR A 34 24.55 81.12 -9.30
CA TYR A 34 24.64 82.09 -8.21
C TYR A 34 26.08 82.30 -7.70
N GLY A 35 27.04 81.54 -8.18
CA GLY A 35 28.46 81.60 -7.72
C GLY A 35 28.68 81.08 -6.30
N GLU A 36 27.66 80.73 -5.56
CA GLU A 36 27.71 80.28 -4.21
C GLU A 36 26.84 79.03 -3.97
N LEU A 37 27.25 78.11 -3.08
CA LEU A 37 26.47 76.97 -2.68
C LEU A 37 25.46 77.29 -1.59
N LEU A 38 24.17 77.27 -1.92
CA LEU A 38 23.07 77.54 -0.96
C LEU A 38 22.78 76.33 -0.12
N TRP A 39 23.71 75.98 0.81
CA TRP A 39 23.71 74.72 1.55
C TRP A 39 22.49 74.51 2.46
N LYS A 40 21.87 75.54 3.02
CA LYS A 40 20.64 75.44 3.84
C LYS A 40 19.44 75.05 3.02
N THR A 41 19.24 75.59 1.85
CA THR A 41 18.16 75.28 0.93
C THR A 41 18.35 73.87 0.35
N LEU A 42 19.60 73.50 0.07
CA LEU A 42 19.98 72.12 -0.36
C LEU A 42 19.60 71.06 0.68
N LEU A 43 19.92 71.27 1.96
CA LEU A 43 19.61 70.35 3.06
C LEU A 43 18.09 70.18 3.21
N VAL A 44 17.30 71.23 3.23
CA VAL A 44 15.84 71.12 3.38
C VAL A 44 15.22 70.42 2.19
N ALA A 45 15.60 70.83 0.94
CA ALA A 45 15.07 70.24 -0.28
C ALA A 45 15.42 68.73 -0.37
N ASN A 46 16.65 68.38 0.02
CA ASN A 46 17.10 66.97 0.06
C ASN A 46 16.31 66.12 1.08
N LEU A 47 16.10 66.62 2.30
CA LEU A 47 15.30 65.94 3.33
C LEU A 47 13.87 65.70 2.85
N VAL A 48 13.23 66.71 2.28
CA VAL A 48 11.85 66.60 1.76
C VAL A 48 11.78 65.57 0.61
N LEU A 49 12.73 65.65 -0.32
CA LEU A 49 12.79 64.70 -1.44
C LEU A 49 13.02 63.25 -0.98
N PHE A 50 13.92 63.06 0.00
CA PHE A 50 14.18 61.75 0.59
C PHE A 50 12.91 61.17 1.22
N VAL A 51 12.20 61.96 2.02
CA VAL A 51 10.96 61.51 2.68
C VAL A 51 9.89 61.12 1.64
N ILE A 52 9.68 61.99 0.65
CA ILE A 52 8.68 61.76 -0.41
C ILE A 52 9.04 60.50 -1.21
N THR A 53 10.26 60.35 -1.67
CA THR A 53 10.70 59.20 -2.46
C THR A 53 10.66 57.92 -1.66
N PHE A 54 11.01 57.94 -0.35
CA PHE A 54 10.93 56.80 0.54
C PHE A 54 9.49 56.27 0.67
N PHE A 55 8.54 57.15 0.98
CA PHE A 55 7.14 56.72 1.11
C PHE A 55 6.54 56.30 -0.24
N LEU A 56 6.89 56.96 -1.33
CA LEU A 56 6.41 56.60 -2.65
C LEU A 56 6.90 55.23 -3.09
N PHE A 57 8.19 54.96 -2.94
CA PHE A 57 8.77 53.64 -3.27
C PHE A 57 8.21 52.54 -2.37
N GLN A 58 8.08 52.82 -1.08
CA GLN A 58 7.50 51.86 -0.16
C GLN A 58 6.05 51.50 -0.53
N PHE A 59 5.25 52.51 -0.91
CA PHE A 59 3.88 52.30 -1.33
C PHE A 59 3.78 51.49 -2.64
N ILE A 60 4.57 51.85 -3.66
CA ILE A 60 4.61 51.17 -4.96
C ILE A 60 5.07 49.73 -4.82
N LEU A 61 6.16 49.48 -4.08
CA LEU A 61 6.69 48.13 -3.85
C LEU A 61 5.70 47.23 -3.07
N GLN A 62 5.10 47.78 -2.01
CA GLN A 62 4.11 47.02 -1.24
C GLN A 62 2.91 46.64 -2.10
N ARG A 63 2.36 47.60 -2.87
CA ARG A 63 1.19 47.35 -3.72
C ARG A 63 1.49 46.35 -4.84
N PHE A 64 2.63 46.53 -5.53
CA PHE A 64 3.03 45.69 -6.66
C PHE A 64 3.30 44.23 -6.21
N ILE A 65 4.03 44.03 -5.11
CA ILE A 65 4.36 42.73 -4.59
C ILE A 65 3.09 42.04 -4.05
N TYR A 66 2.26 42.79 -3.31
CA TYR A 66 1.03 42.28 -2.73
C TYR A 66 0.05 41.75 -3.78
N ASP A 67 -0.18 42.49 -4.85
CA ASP A 67 -1.12 42.10 -5.91
C ASP A 67 -0.63 40.86 -6.67
N ARG A 68 0.67 40.73 -6.91
CA ARG A 68 1.27 39.59 -7.59
C ARG A 68 1.25 38.33 -6.73
N ILE A 69 1.62 38.44 -5.47
CA ILE A 69 1.61 37.28 -4.52
C ILE A 69 0.18 36.84 -4.25
N ARG A 70 -0.77 37.75 -4.11
CA ARG A 70 -2.18 37.42 -3.91
C ARG A 70 -2.76 36.57 -5.05
N LEU A 71 -2.34 36.87 -6.30
CA LEU A 71 -2.78 36.07 -7.45
C LEU A 71 -2.24 34.63 -7.39
N ILE A 72 -0.95 34.47 -7.12
CA ILE A 72 -0.30 33.16 -6.99
C ILE A 72 -0.95 32.35 -5.84
N TYR A 73 -1.14 32.99 -4.70
CA TYR A 73 -1.79 32.39 -3.54
C TYR A 73 -3.22 31.92 -3.85
N LYS A 74 -4.00 32.76 -4.54
CA LYS A 74 -5.35 32.39 -4.97
C LYS A 74 -5.34 31.15 -5.87
N THR A 75 -4.43 31.10 -6.84
CA THR A 75 -4.33 29.96 -7.78
C THR A 75 -3.96 28.66 -7.06
N ILE A 76 -3.00 28.70 -6.13
CA ILE A 76 -2.58 27.52 -5.35
C ILE A 76 -3.73 27.04 -4.45
N ARG A 77 -4.44 27.97 -3.83
CA ARG A 77 -5.55 27.65 -2.93
C ARG A 77 -6.78 27.12 -3.68
N ASP A 78 -7.07 27.65 -4.85
CA ASP A 78 -8.14 27.14 -5.72
C ASP A 78 -7.85 25.71 -6.21
N LEU A 79 -6.57 25.34 -6.33
CA LEU A 79 -6.12 23.97 -6.63
C LEU A 79 -6.21 23.02 -5.40
N LYS A 80 -6.11 23.55 -4.18
CA LYS A 80 -6.23 22.79 -2.92
C LYS A 80 -7.70 22.57 -2.47
N ALA A 81 -8.60 23.48 -2.84
CA ALA A 81 -9.98 23.42 -2.36
C ALA A 81 -10.76 22.27 -3.03
N PRO A 82 -11.44 21.40 -2.26
CA PRO A 82 -12.44 20.50 -2.84
C PRO A 82 -13.50 21.30 -3.57
N LYS A 83 -13.90 20.85 -4.77
CA LYS A 83 -14.92 21.52 -5.59
C LYS A 83 -16.15 21.86 -4.75
N GLY A 84 -16.36 23.14 -4.42
CA GLY A 84 -17.57 23.63 -3.75
C GLY A 84 -17.41 24.51 -2.51
N GLN A 85 -16.24 24.65 -1.90
CA GLN A 85 -16.05 25.55 -0.75
C GLN A 85 -15.41 26.88 -1.14
N LYS A 86 -16.22 27.97 -1.12
CA LYS A 86 -15.70 29.35 -1.14
C LYS A 86 -15.17 29.71 0.25
N ILE A 87 -13.87 29.68 0.43
CA ILE A 87 -13.22 30.07 1.69
C ILE A 87 -12.94 31.58 1.64
N THR A 88 -13.57 32.33 2.55
CA THR A 88 -13.41 33.78 2.67
C THR A 88 -12.04 34.12 3.28
N LEU A 89 -11.30 34.98 2.61
CA LEU A 89 -9.95 35.41 2.99
C LEU A 89 -10.00 36.37 4.18
N ALA A 90 -9.59 35.93 5.35
CA ALA A 90 -9.11 36.80 6.42
C ALA A 90 -7.57 36.82 6.36
N LEU A 91 -7.01 37.73 5.54
CA LEU A 91 -5.55 37.89 5.43
C LEU A 91 -5.08 38.85 6.51
N ASN A 92 -4.33 38.37 7.48
CA ASN A 92 -3.61 39.22 8.42
C ASN A 92 -2.39 39.83 7.76
N LYS A 93 -2.27 41.14 7.75
CA LYS A 93 -1.39 41.94 6.89
C LYS A 93 0.13 41.88 7.19
N SER A 94 0.60 41.09 8.17
CA SER A 94 1.96 41.29 8.66
C SER A 94 3.05 40.35 8.13
N ASP A 95 2.74 39.14 7.64
CA ASP A 95 3.77 38.25 7.08
C ASP A 95 3.27 37.27 5.98
N ILE A 96 2.60 37.83 4.98
CA ILE A 96 1.99 37.07 3.87
C ILE A 96 3.03 36.28 3.07
N ILE A 97 4.25 36.83 2.95
CA ILE A 97 5.32 36.21 2.13
C ILE A 97 5.88 34.95 2.83
N GLY A 98 6.05 34.99 4.14
CA GLY A 98 6.54 33.85 4.93
C GLY A 98 5.52 32.71 4.97
N GLU A 99 4.26 33.02 5.28
CA GLU A 99 3.15 32.06 5.30
C GLU A 99 2.93 31.42 3.91
N THR A 100 2.92 32.23 2.84
CA THR A 100 2.74 31.72 1.47
C THR A 100 3.88 30.80 1.06
N ASN A 101 5.12 31.10 1.42
CA ASN A 101 6.28 30.26 1.09
C ASN A 101 6.19 28.91 1.80
N GLN A 102 5.77 28.88 3.05
CA GLN A 102 5.60 27.64 3.79
C GLN A 102 4.47 26.79 3.22
N GLU A 103 3.31 27.37 2.90
CA GLU A 103 2.20 26.66 2.27
C GLU A 103 2.58 26.09 0.89
N VAL A 104 3.38 26.81 0.10
CA VAL A 104 3.88 26.31 -1.19
C VAL A 104 4.82 25.14 -1.00
N LEU A 105 5.73 25.20 -0.03
CA LEU A 105 6.66 24.11 0.26
C LEU A 105 5.92 22.83 0.74
N GLU A 106 4.92 22.99 1.61
CA GLU A 106 4.06 21.88 2.04
C GLU A 106 3.30 21.28 0.85
N TRP A 107 2.69 22.12 0.00
CA TRP A 107 1.99 21.64 -1.19
C TRP A 107 2.91 20.89 -2.16
N VAL A 108 4.13 21.40 -2.40
CA VAL A 108 5.13 20.72 -3.25
C VAL A 108 5.51 19.37 -2.65
N SER A 109 5.70 19.31 -1.32
CA SER A 109 5.99 18.06 -0.61
C SER A 109 4.85 17.04 -0.75
N ASP A 110 3.61 17.46 -0.55
CA ASP A 110 2.42 16.63 -0.68
C ASP A 110 2.25 16.10 -2.11
N LYS A 111 2.43 17.00 -3.11
CA LYS A 111 2.35 16.61 -4.53
C LYS A 111 3.48 15.67 -4.94
N LYS A 112 4.67 15.87 -4.40
CA LYS A 112 5.79 14.94 -4.63
C LYS A 112 5.47 13.55 -4.09
N LYS A 113 4.92 13.47 -2.88
CA LYS A 113 4.50 12.23 -2.26
C LYS A 113 3.39 11.54 -3.08
N GLU A 114 2.36 12.29 -3.50
CA GLU A 114 1.29 11.78 -4.36
C GLU A 114 1.82 11.20 -5.67
N VAL A 115 2.75 11.89 -6.33
CA VAL A 115 3.40 11.41 -7.56
C VAL A 115 4.24 10.16 -7.30
N GLU A 116 4.96 10.09 -6.19
CA GLU A 116 5.71 8.90 -5.80
C GLU A 116 4.79 7.71 -5.54
N ASP A 117 3.67 7.92 -4.85
CA ASP A 117 2.69 6.87 -4.57
C ASP A 117 1.99 6.39 -5.87
N LEU A 118 1.64 7.31 -6.79
CA LEU A 118 1.12 6.94 -8.10
C LEU A 118 2.13 6.13 -8.93
N LYS A 119 3.42 6.50 -8.91
CA LYS A 119 4.47 5.74 -9.59
C LYS A 119 4.65 4.34 -8.98
N LYS A 120 4.57 4.22 -7.66
CA LYS A 120 4.60 2.91 -7.00
C LYS A 120 3.41 2.04 -7.41
N LEU A 121 2.21 2.63 -7.46
CA LEU A 121 0.99 1.95 -7.89
C LEU A 121 1.09 1.50 -9.36
N GLU A 122 1.61 2.37 -10.25
CA GLU A 122 1.83 2.02 -11.66
C GLU A 122 2.84 0.88 -11.82
N SER A 123 3.98 0.96 -11.11
CA SER A 123 5.00 -0.09 -11.11
C SER A 123 4.43 -1.42 -10.61
N TYR A 124 3.68 -1.37 -9.52
CA TYR A 124 2.99 -2.53 -8.94
C TYR A 124 2.00 -3.16 -9.94
N ARG A 125 1.18 -2.33 -10.62
CA ARG A 125 0.24 -2.81 -11.65
C ARG A 125 0.96 -3.46 -12.83
N ARG A 126 2.07 -2.88 -13.27
CA ARG A 126 2.89 -3.42 -14.37
C ARG A 126 3.51 -4.77 -14.00
N GLU A 127 4.06 -4.87 -12.80
CA GLU A 127 4.62 -6.11 -12.26
C GLU A 127 3.54 -7.20 -12.12
N PHE A 128 2.37 -6.84 -11.60
CA PHE A 128 1.22 -7.74 -11.50
C PHE A 128 0.83 -8.33 -12.86
N LEU A 129 0.62 -7.49 -13.88
CA LEU A 129 0.27 -7.95 -15.24
C LEU A 129 1.38 -8.80 -15.85
N GLY A 130 2.64 -8.47 -15.61
CA GLY A 130 3.79 -9.27 -16.05
C GLY A 130 3.78 -10.66 -15.41
N ASN A 131 3.55 -10.73 -14.11
CA ASN A 131 3.50 -12.01 -13.38
C ASN A 131 2.31 -12.86 -13.80
N VAL A 132 1.11 -12.27 -13.97
CA VAL A 132 -0.08 -12.98 -14.51
C VAL A 132 0.24 -13.58 -15.87
N SER A 133 0.81 -12.78 -16.77
CA SER A 133 1.15 -13.23 -18.12
C SER A 133 2.14 -14.40 -18.09
N HIS A 134 3.12 -14.35 -17.21
CA HIS A 134 4.13 -15.40 -17.06
C HIS A 134 3.54 -16.69 -16.48
N GLU A 135 2.71 -16.60 -15.43
CA GLU A 135 2.08 -17.76 -14.78
C GLU A 135 1.04 -18.43 -15.70
N LEU A 136 0.38 -17.70 -16.60
CA LEU A 136 -0.52 -18.27 -17.60
C LEU A 136 0.23 -18.85 -18.81
N LYS A 137 1.33 -18.26 -19.23
CA LYS A 137 2.10 -18.72 -20.37
C LYS A 137 2.65 -20.14 -20.21
N THR A 138 3.17 -20.43 -19.02
CA THR A 138 3.79 -21.73 -18.72
C THR A 138 2.83 -22.92 -18.92
N PRO A 139 1.64 -22.97 -18.31
CA PRO A 139 0.70 -24.08 -18.55
C PRO A 139 0.19 -24.10 -19.99
N ILE A 140 0.01 -22.97 -20.67
CA ILE A 140 -0.40 -22.93 -22.09
C ILE A 140 0.64 -23.62 -22.97
N PHE A 141 1.93 -23.29 -22.81
CA PHE A 141 2.99 -23.94 -23.60
C PHE A 141 3.14 -25.42 -23.26
N ASN A 142 2.93 -25.81 -22.00
CA ASN A 142 2.93 -27.21 -21.61
C ASN A 142 1.79 -27.98 -22.33
N ILE A 143 0.56 -27.45 -22.31
CA ILE A 143 -0.59 -28.03 -23.02
C ILE A 143 -0.27 -28.15 -24.51
N GLN A 144 0.22 -27.07 -25.12
CA GLN A 144 0.59 -27.06 -26.54
C GLN A 144 1.63 -28.15 -26.84
N GLY A 145 2.69 -28.24 -26.03
CA GLY A 145 3.73 -29.26 -26.23
C GLY A 145 3.21 -30.68 -26.08
N TYR A 146 2.36 -30.95 -25.07
CA TYR A 146 1.77 -32.28 -24.87
C TYR A 146 0.84 -32.66 -26.01
N VAL A 147 -0.02 -31.74 -26.49
CA VAL A 147 -0.91 -31.95 -27.62
C VAL A 147 -0.13 -32.21 -28.91
N LEU A 148 0.91 -31.40 -29.18
CA LEU A 148 1.76 -31.63 -30.36
C LEU A 148 2.47 -33.00 -30.34
N THR A 149 2.96 -33.43 -29.17
CA THR A 149 3.57 -34.77 -29.02
C THR A 149 2.57 -35.89 -29.27
N LEU A 150 1.31 -35.71 -28.79
CA LEU A 150 0.25 -36.68 -29.07
C LEU A 150 -0.09 -36.76 -30.56
N LEU A 151 -0.16 -35.62 -31.26
CA LEU A 151 -0.42 -35.55 -32.69
C LEU A 151 0.72 -36.13 -33.52
N ASP A 152 1.96 -36.07 -33.04
CA ASP A 152 3.19 -36.53 -33.70
C ASP A 152 3.45 -38.04 -33.49
N GLY A 153 2.39 -38.81 -33.28
CA GLY A 153 2.42 -40.26 -33.11
C GLY A 153 2.33 -40.77 -31.65
N GLY A 154 2.42 -39.87 -30.66
CA GLY A 154 2.25 -40.24 -29.25
C GLY A 154 0.85 -40.73 -28.90
N LEU A 155 -0.15 -40.49 -29.78
CA LEU A 155 -1.51 -40.97 -29.59
C LEU A 155 -1.60 -42.48 -29.69
N ASP A 156 -0.78 -43.08 -30.52
CA ASP A 156 -0.75 -44.54 -30.81
C ASP A 156 0.12 -45.31 -29.80
N ASP A 157 0.86 -44.60 -28.93
CA ASP A 157 1.67 -45.18 -27.88
C ASP A 157 0.92 -45.16 -26.53
N PRO A 158 0.51 -46.39 -26.01
CA PRO A 158 -0.26 -46.47 -24.78
C PRO A 158 0.46 -45.95 -23.53
N GLU A 159 1.80 -45.91 -23.52
CA GLU A 159 2.56 -45.40 -22.37
C GLU A 159 2.63 -43.87 -22.42
N ILE A 160 2.61 -43.28 -23.59
CA ILE A 160 2.72 -41.83 -23.78
C ILE A 160 1.37 -41.14 -23.75
N ASN A 161 0.35 -41.69 -24.44
CA ASN A 161 -0.93 -41.02 -24.63
C ASN A 161 -1.61 -40.67 -23.32
N ARG A 162 -1.79 -41.64 -22.40
CA ARG A 162 -2.40 -41.42 -21.11
C ARG A 162 -1.61 -40.44 -20.25
N LYS A 163 -0.29 -40.54 -20.26
CA LYS A 163 0.62 -39.69 -19.49
C LYS A 163 0.51 -38.23 -19.92
N TYR A 164 0.49 -37.94 -21.21
CA TYR A 164 0.41 -36.58 -21.72
C TYR A 164 -1.00 -35.99 -21.62
N LEU A 165 -2.06 -36.80 -21.74
CA LEU A 165 -3.43 -36.37 -21.44
C LEU A 165 -3.59 -35.96 -19.98
N LEU A 166 -3.07 -36.74 -19.03
CA LEU A 166 -3.08 -36.39 -17.61
C LEU A 166 -2.29 -35.10 -17.31
N ARG A 167 -1.12 -34.93 -17.93
CA ARG A 167 -0.34 -33.69 -17.77
C ARG A 167 -1.03 -32.48 -18.40
N THR A 168 -1.78 -32.67 -19.46
CA THR A 168 -2.60 -31.62 -20.07
C THR A 168 -3.72 -31.22 -19.13
N GLU A 169 -4.42 -32.20 -18.54
CA GLU A 169 -5.47 -31.98 -17.55
C GLU A 169 -4.92 -31.22 -16.30
N GLU A 170 -3.77 -31.63 -15.77
CA GLU A 170 -3.10 -30.93 -14.67
C GLU A 170 -2.79 -29.46 -15.02
N SER A 171 -2.34 -29.21 -16.27
CA SER A 171 -2.03 -27.84 -16.74
C SER A 171 -3.29 -27.00 -16.87
N ILE A 172 -4.41 -27.58 -17.33
CA ILE A 172 -5.72 -26.92 -17.41
C ILE A 172 -6.22 -26.59 -16.01
N ASN A 173 -6.18 -27.56 -15.07
CA ASN A 173 -6.62 -27.36 -13.68
C ASN A 173 -5.80 -26.26 -12.99
N ARG A 174 -4.49 -26.19 -13.28
CA ARG A 174 -3.64 -25.10 -12.82
C ARG A 174 -4.08 -23.74 -13.38
N MET A 175 -4.43 -23.64 -14.67
CA MET A 175 -4.94 -22.38 -15.24
C MET A 175 -6.25 -21.95 -14.60
N ILE A 176 -7.18 -22.89 -14.37
CA ILE A 176 -8.44 -22.61 -13.69
C ILE A 176 -8.16 -22.03 -12.31
N SER A 177 -7.27 -22.66 -11.51
CA SER A 177 -6.90 -22.15 -10.19
C SER A 177 -6.30 -20.74 -10.23
N ILE A 178 -5.45 -20.43 -11.23
CA ILE A 178 -4.89 -19.08 -11.40
C ILE A 178 -5.99 -18.07 -11.67
N ILE A 179 -6.96 -18.39 -12.54
CA ILE A 179 -8.07 -17.50 -12.89
C ILE A 179 -8.97 -17.26 -11.67
N GLU A 180 -9.32 -18.30 -10.92
CA GLU A 180 -10.12 -18.20 -9.70
C GLU A 180 -9.43 -17.34 -8.63
N ASP A 181 -8.12 -17.52 -8.45
CA ASP A 181 -7.29 -16.71 -7.55
C ASP A 181 -7.31 -15.23 -7.96
N LEU A 182 -7.14 -14.94 -9.27
CA LEU A 182 -7.16 -13.57 -9.81
C LEU A 182 -8.54 -12.92 -9.67
N GLU A 183 -9.61 -13.65 -9.93
CA GLU A 183 -10.98 -13.16 -9.73
C GLU A 183 -11.24 -12.84 -8.26
N SER A 184 -10.78 -13.72 -7.36
CA SER A 184 -10.89 -13.52 -5.91
C SER A 184 -10.17 -12.25 -5.47
N ILE A 185 -8.94 -12.03 -5.94
CA ILE A 185 -8.15 -10.81 -5.65
C ILE A 185 -8.83 -9.56 -6.22
N SER A 186 -9.30 -9.61 -7.47
CA SER A 186 -9.98 -8.48 -8.12
C SER A 186 -11.21 -8.03 -7.34
N ARG A 187 -12.05 -8.97 -6.90
CA ARG A 187 -13.24 -8.68 -6.08
C ARG A 187 -12.89 -8.15 -4.68
N LEU A 188 -11.79 -8.63 -4.09
CA LEU A 188 -11.32 -8.17 -2.79
C LEU A 188 -10.78 -6.73 -2.86
N GLU A 189 -10.12 -6.36 -3.97
CA GLU A 189 -9.53 -5.02 -4.16
C GLU A 189 -10.53 -3.95 -4.54
N SER A 190 -11.54 -4.30 -5.34
CA SER A 190 -12.60 -3.35 -5.70
C SER A 190 -13.46 -2.92 -4.51
N GLY A 191 -13.29 -3.56 -3.34
CA GLY A 191 -14.15 -3.34 -2.18
C GLY A 191 -15.59 -3.85 -2.39
N GLU A 192 -15.84 -4.55 -3.49
CA GLU A 192 -17.15 -5.11 -3.82
C GLU A 192 -17.47 -6.38 -3.03
N LEU A 193 -16.49 -6.91 -2.29
CA LEU A 193 -16.71 -8.12 -1.50
C LEU A 193 -17.63 -7.83 -0.31
N LYS A 194 -18.90 -8.10 -0.48
CA LYS A 194 -19.85 -8.16 0.63
C LYS A 194 -19.65 -9.46 1.37
N LEU A 195 -19.05 -9.40 2.55
CA LEU A 195 -18.92 -10.56 3.43
C LEU A 195 -20.29 -10.99 3.95
N ASN A 196 -20.56 -12.28 3.91
CA ASN A 196 -21.74 -12.88 4.56
C ASN A 196 -21.35 -13.33 5.97
N ILE A 197 -21.31 -12.39 6.92
CA ILE A 197 -20.94 -12.66 8.31
C ILE A 197 -22.02 -13.48 8.99
N THR A 198 -21.66 -14.67 9.45
CA THR A 198 -22.51 -15.59 10.20
C THR A 198 -21.76 -16.12 11.41
N THR A 199 -22.51 -16.55 12.45
CA THR A 199 -21.92 -17.23 13.60
C THR A 199 -21.86 -18.72 13.32
N PHE A 200 -20.68 -19.33 13.39
CA PHE A 200 -20.49 -20.77 13.18
C PHE A 200 -19.39 -21.34 14.08
N ASP A 201 -19.36 -22.67 14.19
CA ASP A 201 -18.33 -23.40 14.93
C ASP A 201 -17.08 -23.57 14.04
N ILE A 202 -15.98 -22.89 14.41
CA ILE A 202 -14.70 -22.96 13.69
C ILE A 202 -14.02 -24.34 13.82
N LEU A 203 -14.28 -25.09 14.89
CA LEU A 203 -13.76 -26.45 15.03
C LEU A 203 -14.41 -27.41 14.02
N ALA A 204 -15.74 -27.29 13.81
CA ALA A 204 -16.45 -28.08 12.81
C ALA A 204 -15.89 -27.76 11.40
N LEU A 205 -15.72 -26.47 11.08
CA LEU A 205 -15.10 -26.07 9.81
C LEU A 205 -13.67 -26.62 9.66
N ALA A 206 -12.86 -26.58 10.72
CA ALA A 206 -11.50 -27.11 10.68
C ALA A 206 -11.49 -28.62 10.39
N ARG A 207 -12.41 -29.38 10.99
CA ARG A 207 -12.54 -30.82 10.71
C ARG A 207 -12.91 -31.10 9.26
N GLU A 208 -13.86 -30.37 8.69
CA GLU A 208 -14.24 -30.47 7.28
C GLU A 208 -13.04 -30.21 6.33
N VAL A 209 -12.25 -29.16 6.63
CA VAL A 209 -11.05 -28.85 5.82
C VAL A 209 -9.97 -29.92 5.97
N ILE A 210 -9.78 -30.48 7.18
CA ILE A 210 -8.82 -31.59 7.41
C ILE A 210 -9.25 -32.79 6.60
N GLU A 211 -10.52 -33.21 6.69
CA GLU A 211 -11.08 -34.35 5.95
C GLU A 211 -10.90 -34.16 4.43
N PHE A 212 -11.24 -32.98 3.92
CA PHE A 212 -11.04 -32.63 2.50
C PHE A 212 -9.59 -32.75 2.03
N LEU A 213 -8.62 -32.43 2.89
CA LEU A 213 -7.19 -32.44 2.56
C LEU A 213 -6.46 -33.75 2.97
N GLU A 214 -7.16 -34.71 3.57
CA GLU A 214 -6.57 -35.92 4.11
C GLU A 214 -5.78 -36.74 3.06
N MET A 215 -6.36 -36.94 1.87
CA MET A 215 -5.68 -37.65 0.79
C MET A 215 -4.39 -36.97 0.36
N LYS A 216 -4.41 -35.63 0.31
CA LYS A 216 -3.25 -34.82 -0.08
C LYS A 216 -2.16 -34.85 0.99
N ALA A 217 -2.53 -34.85 2.26
CA ALA A 217 -1.61 -34.95 3.39
C ALA A 217 -0.98 -36.33 3.44
N ASN A 218 -1.79 -37.43 3.30
CA ASN A 218 -1.34 -38.82 3.30
C ASN A 218 -0.37 -39.11 2.15
N ALA A 219 -0.59 -38.55 0.97
CA ALA A 219 0.32 -38.67 -0.19
C ALA A 219 1.74 -38.14 0.09
N ARG A 220 1.91 -37.27 1.11
CA ARG A 220 3.21 -36.74 1.57
C ARG A 220 3.60 -37.22 2.96
N ASN A 221 2.89 -38.20 3.54
CA ASN A 221 3.08 -38.70 4.90
C ASN A 221 3.04 -37.54 5.95
N ILE A 222 2.20 -36.52 5.75
CA ILE A 222 2.03 -35.40 6.68
C ILE A 222 0.81 -35.65 7.55
N THR A 223 0.99 -35.60 8.87
CA THR A 223 -0.10 -35.75 9.85
C THR A 223 -0.68 -34.40 10.21
N ILE A 224 -2.00 -34.20 10.02
CA ILE A 224 -2.72 -33.01 10.47
C ILE A 224 -3.43 -33.34 11.78
N HIS A 225 -3.22 -32.53 12.81
CA HIS A 225 -3.83 -32.74 14.11
C HIS A 225 -4.15 -31.44 14.84
N PHE A 226 -5.07 -31.47 15.79
CA PHE A 226 -5.31 -30.35 16.69
C PHE A 226 -4.25 -30.28 17.79
N GLY A 227 -3.90 -29.07 18.21
CA GLY A 227 -2.88 -28.84 19.25
C GLY A 227 -3.27 -29.37 20.64
N ARG A 228 -4.56 -29.55 20.90
CA ARG A 228 -5.15 -30.16 22.08
C ARG A 228 -6.52 -30.75 21.76
N ASN A 229 -7.10 -31.52 22.66
CA ASN A 229 -8.49 -31.94 22.52
C ASN A 229 -9.41 -30.76 22.80
N TYR A 230 -10.38 -30.56 21.92
CA TYR A 230 -11.40 -29.52 22.04
C TYR A 230 -12.77 -30.20 22.21
N ASP A 231 -13.28 -30.16 23.44
CA ASP A 231 -14.53 -30.85 23.81
C ASP A 231 -15.77 -29.94 23.60
N THR A 232 -15.56 -28.65 23.43
CA THR A 232 -16.64 -27.68 23.26
C THR A 232 -16.47 -26.92 21.94
N PRO A 233 -17.59 -26.62 21.23
CA PRO A 233 -17.57 -25.77 20.05
C PRO A 233 -16.97 -24.40 20.33
N ILE A 234 -16.26 -23.85 19.35
CA ILE A 234 -15.71 -22.49 19.39
C ILE A 234 -16.43 -21.66 18.31
N TYR A 235 -17.27 -20.74 18.75
CA TYR A 235 -18.05 -19.91 17.84
C TYR A 235 -17.30 -18.64 17.43
N VAL A 236 -17.36 -18.31 16.13
CA VAL A 236 -16.78 -17.09 15.55
C VAL A 236 -17.81 -16.41 14.66
N ASN A 237 -17.69 -15.07 14.50
CA ASN A 237 -18.47 -14.26 13.58
C ASN A 237 -17.62 -13.96 12.35
N ALA A 238 -17.87 -14.64 11.24
CA ALA A 238 -17.11 -14.47 10.01
C ALA A 238 -17.90 -14.98 8.80
N ASP A 239 -17.40 -14.74 7.59
CA ASP A 239 -17.85 -15.41 6.38
C ASP A 239 -17.27 -16.82 6.32
N ARG A 240 -18.11 -17.82 6.59
CA ARG A 240 -17.71 -19.23 6.70
C ARG A 240 -16.99 -19.73 5.44
N HIS A 241 -17.46 -19.36 4.27
CA HIS A 241 -16.87 -19.81 3.00
C HIS A 241 -15.48 -19.18 2.79
N ARG A 242 -15.32 -17.90 3.12
CA ARG A 242 -14.03 -17.22 3.04
C ARG A 242 -13.03 -17.74 4.07
N ILE A 243 -13.48 -18.05 5.28
CA ILE A 243 -12.60 -18.66 6.28
C ILE A 243 -12.22 -20.10 5.90
N GLN A 244 -13.12 -20.85 5.28
CA GLN A 244 -12.77 -22.14 4.67
C GLN A 244 -11.63 -21.99 3.64
N GLN A 245 -11.71 -20.99 2.76
CA GLN A 245 -10.66 -20.68 1.79
C GLN A 245 -9.33 -20.31 2.48
N VAL A 246 -9.36 -19.52 3.55
CA VAL A 246 -8.18 -19.18 4.37
C VAL A 246 -7.53 -20.44 4.93
N MET A 247 -8.30 -21.27 5.62
CA MET A 247 -7.78 -22.49 6.24
C MET A 247 -7.23 -23.48 5.20
N THR A 248 -7.95 -23.65 4.08
CA THR A 248 -7.49 -24.50 2.98
C THR A 248 -6.15 -24.03 2.44
N ASN A 249 -5.99 -22.73 2.15
CA ASN A 249 -4.74 -22.17 1.63
C ASN A 249 -3.57 -22.36 2.61
N LEU A 250 -3.79 -22.11 3.89
CA LEU A 250 -2.74 -22.27 4.91
C LEU A 250 -2.35 -23.73 5.11
N ILE A 251 -3.32 -24.65 5.17
CA ILE A 251 -3.05 -26.09 5.33
C ILE A 251 -2.41 -26.67 4.07
N VAL A 252 -2.85 -26.27 2.86
CA VAL A 252 -2.19 -26.69 1.61
C VAL A 252 -0.74 -26.21 1.58
N ASN A 253 -0.46 -25.00 2.04
CA ASN A 253 0.92 -24.51 2.16
C ASN A 253 1.73 -25.33 3.16
N SER A 254 1.16 -25.70 4.31
CA SER A 254 1.84 -26.55 5.30
C SER A 254 2.15 -27.96 4.75
N ILE A 255 1.25 -28.53 3.95
CA ILE A 255 1.48 -29.81 3.27
C ILE A 255 2.57 -29.67 2.20
N LYS A 256 2.53 -28.60 1.43
CA LYS A 256 3.44 -28.35 0.31
C LYS A 256 4.88 -28.11 0.76
N TYR A 257 5.07 -27.32 1.80
CA TYR A 257 6.38 -26.94 2.32
C TYR A 257 6.81 -27.75 3.56
N GLY A 258 5.95 -28.65 4.01
CA GLY A 258 6.25 -29.61 5.06
C GLY A 258 7.39 -30.55 4.69
N THR A 259 8.13 -31.01 5.68
CA THR A 259 9.11 -32.08 5.50
C THR A 259 8.37 -33.44 5.38
N GLU A 260 8.99 -34.42 4.74
CA GLU A 260 8.46 -35.80 4.71
C GLU A 260 8.28 -36.32 6.12
N ASN A 261 7.15 -37.01 6.39
CA ASN A 261 6.72 -37.41 7.72
C ASN A 261 6.50 -36.23 8.71
N GLY A 262 6.25 -35.04 8.17
CA GLY A 262 6.03 -33.83 8.94
C GLY A 262 4.66 -33.77 9.62
N ARG A 263 4.45 -32.70 10.36
CA ARG A 263 3.20 -32.47 11.11
C ARG A 263 2.66 -31.06 10.84
N THR A 264 1.33 -30.98 10.72
CA THR A 264 0.58 -29.74 10.73
C THR A 264 -0.30 -29.68 11.95
N LYS A 265 -0.08 -28.71 12.82
CA LYS A 265 -0.82 -28.52 14.07
C LYS A 265 -1.75 -27.32 13.95
N ILE A 266 -3.04 -27.49 14.24
CA ILE A 266 -4.04 -26.41 14.29
C ILE A 266 -4.39 -26.15 15.74
N SER A 267 -4.27 -24.90 16.19
CA SER A 267 -4.54 -24.50 17.58
C SER A 267 -5.47 -23.30 17.62
N PHE A 268 -6.32 -23.25 18.64
CA PHE A 268 -7.27 -22.16 18.88
C PHE A 268 -7.03 -21.60 20.28
N PHE A 269 -6.94 -20.28 20.37
CA PHE A 269 -6.72 -19.55 21.63
C PHE A 269 -7.79 -18.49 21.80
N ASP A 270 -8.41 -18.49 22.98
CA ASP A 270 -9.37 -17.45 23.35
C ASP A 270 -8.61 -16.18 23.76
N MET A 271 -8.90 -15.06 23.10
CA MET A 271 -8.31 -13.74 23.36
C MET A 271 -9.41 -12.74 23.70
N ASP A 272 -10.32 -13.12 24.58
CA ASP A 272 -11.48 -12.35 25.05
C ASP A 272 -12.48 -11.99 23.92
N GLU A 273 -12.21 -10.99 23.13
CA GLU A 273 -13.09 -10.56 22.03
C GLU A 273 -12.82 -11.30 20.71
N ASN A 274 -11.68 -11.95 20.60
CA ASN A 274 -11.26 -12.64 19.38
C ASN A 274 -10.82 -14.07 19.70
N ILE A 275 -10.89 -14.93 18.70
CA ILE A 275 -10.27 -16.24 18.69
C ILE A 275 -9.05 -16.17 17.78
N LEU A 276 -7.87 -16.51 18.31
CA LEU A 276 -6.66 -16.69 17.52
C LEU A 276 -6.60 -18.13 17.02
N ILE A 277 -6.45 -18.29 15.72
CA ILE A 277 -6.26 -19.57 15.04
C ILE A 277 -4.81 -19.63 14.56
N GLU A 278 -4.07 -20.64 15.00
CA GLU A 278 -2.69 -20.90 14.54
C GLU A 278 -2.59 -22.20 13.79
N ILE A 279 -1.95 -22.15 12.61
CA ILE A 279 -1.60 -23.30 11.80
C ILE A 279 -0.08 -23.36 11.76
N THR A 280 0.49 -24.39 12.39
CA THR A 280 1.94 -24.58 12.56
C THR A 280 2.38 -25.81 11.80
N ASP A 281 3.35 -25.69 10.91
CA ASP A 281 3.98 -26.80 10.21
C ASP A 281 5.40 -27.06 10.74
N SER A 282 5.89 -28.29 10.51
CA SER A 282 7.28 -28.69 10.71
C SER A 282 8.04 -28.72 9.38
N GLY A 283 7.86 -27.66 8.56
CA GLY A 283 8.41 -27.57 7.22
C GLY A 283 9.81 -26.97 7.17
N ILE A 284 10.21 -26.60 5.96
CA ILE A 284 11.53 -26.01 5.69
C ILE A 284 11.74 -24.63 6.35
N GLY A 285 10.66 -23.99 6.81
CA GLY A 285 10.69 -22.62 7.34
C GLY A 285 10.96 -21.57 6.27
N ILE A 286 10.92 -20.30 6.70
CA ILE A 286 11.06 -19.12 5.86
C ILE A 286 12.20 -18.28 6.41
N PRO A 287 13.17 -17.83 5.58
CA PRO A 287 14.22 -16.89 5.99
C PRO A 287 13.64 -15.58 6.53
N ARG A 288 14.30 -15.00 7.53
CA ARG A 288 13.81 -13.80 8.21
C ARG A 288 13.61 -12.60 7.26
N GLU A 289 14.48 -12.47 6.28
CA GLU A 289 14.41 -11.43 5.24
C GLU A 289 13.22 -11.57 4.29
N GLU A 290 12.67 -12.78 4.15
CA GLU A 290 11.52 -13.06 3.29
C GLU A 290 10.18 -12.88 4.00
N LEU A 291 10.13 -12.93 5.34
CA LEU A 291 8.90 -12.84 6.11
C LEU A 291 8.02 -11.61 5.79
N PRO A 292 8.57 -10.40 5.60
CA PRO A 292 7.75 -9.23 5.25
C PRO A 292 7.04 -9.36 3.90
N ARG A 293 7.56 -10.22 3.02
CA ARG A 293 7.13 -10.36 1.62
C ARG A 293 6.22 -11.55 1.35
N VAL A 294 6.05 -12.47 2.28
CA VAL A 294 5.30 -13.72 2.05
C VAL A 294 3.83 -13.51 1.68
N PHE A 295 3.26 -12.35 2.01
CA PHE A 295 1.90 -11.95 1.67
C PHE A 295 1.81 -11.11 0.39
N GLU A 296 2.95 -10.80 -0.27
CA GLU A 296 2.96 -10.14 -1.56
C GLU A 296 2.44 -11.10 -2.64
N ARG A 297 1.74 -10.57 -3.64
CA ARG A 297 1.21 -11.36 -4.75
C ARG A 297 2.32 -11.91 -5.61
N PHE A 298 2.17 -13.16 -6.05
CA PHE A 298 3.15 -13.90 -6.86
C PHE A 298 4.51 -14.09 -6.17
N TYR A 299 4.64 -13.67 -4.90
CA TYR A 299 5.87 -13.89 -4.18
C TYR A 299 6.09 -15.38 -3.91
N ARG A 300 7.29 -15.85 -4.20
CA ARG A 300 7.73 -17.22 -3.99
C ARG A 300 9.16 -17.19 -3.49
N GLY A 301 9.39 -17.73 -2.30
CA GLY A 301 10.75 -17.95 -1.81
C GLY A 301 11.49 -18.93 -2.73
N ASP A 302 12.79 -18.76 -2.88
CA ASP A 302 13.73 -19.52 -3.69
C ASP A 302 13.14 -20.27 -4.90
N LYS A 303 13.08 -19.59 -6.05
CA LYS A 303 12.49 -20.11 -7.32
C LYS A 303 13.02 -21.50 -7.72
N SER A 304 14.24 -21.85 -7.32
CA SER A 304 14.88 -23.12 -7.71
C SER A 304 14.29 -24.33 -6.98
N ARG A 305 13.84 -24.19 -5.74
CA ARG A 305 13.24 -25.27 -4.96
C ARG A 305 11.80 -25.61 -5.39
N SER A 306 11.06 -24.59 -5.87
CA SER A 306 9.67 -24.78 -6.31
C SER A 306 9.54 -25.57 -7.62
N PHE A 307 10.56 -25.57 -8.48
CA PHE A 307 10.54 -26.27 -9.76
C PHE A 307 10.88 -27.78 -9.64
N ARG A 308 11.59 -28.20 -8.60
CA ARG A 308 12.04 -29.59 -8.46
C ARG A 308 10.90 -30.61 -8.29
N ASN A 309 9.75 -30.21 -7.78
CA ASN A 309 8.65 -31.12 -7.49
C ASN A 309 7.41 -30.96 -8.39
N GLY A 310 7.46 -30.12 -9.46
CA GLY A 310 6.31 -29.93 -10.37
C GLY A 310 5.08 -29.21 -9.76
N GLU A 311 5.02 -29.04 -8.46
CA GLU A 311 3.90 -28.43 -7.72
C GLU A 311 4.13 -26.94 -7.45
N GLY A 312 4.39 -26.17 -8.51
CA GLY A 312 4.52 -24.73 -8.38
C GLY A 312 3.16 -24.08 -8.02
N GLY A 313 3.01 -23.52 -6.82
CA GLY A 313 1.84 -22.70 -6.50
C GLY A 313 1.87 -21.36 -7.21
N THR A 314 0.72 -20.71 -7.33
CA THR A 314 0.53 -19.42 -8.00
C THR A 314 1.24 -18.25 -7.31
N GLY A 315 1.57 -18.39 -6.02
CA GLY A 315 2.03 -17.27 -5.18
C GLY A 315 0.92 -16.29 -4.80
N LEU A 316 -0.34 -16.63 -5.09
CA LEU A 316 -1.50 -15.79 -4.78
C LEU A 316 -2.20 -16.22 -3.48
N GLY A 317 -2.07 -17.47 -3.05
CA GLY A 317 -2.82 -18.02 -1.92
C GLY A 317 -2.64 -17.25 -0.60
N LEU A 318 -1.41 -16.87 -0.22
CA LEU A 318 -1.15 -16.08 1.00
C LEU A 318 -1.63 -14.64 0.87
N ALA A 319 -1.56 -14.05 -0.31
CA ALA A 319 -2.13 -12.72 -0.56
C ALA A 319 -3.66 -12.75 -0.40
N ILE A 320 -4.34 -13.77 -0.92
CA ILE A 320 -5.79 -13.99 -0.74
C ILE A 320 -6.12 -14.13 0.75
N VAL A 321 -5.36 -14.94 1.48
CA VAL A 321 -5.53 -15.12 2.93
C VAL A 321 -5.47 -13.77 3.65
N LYS A 322 -4.44 -12.96 3.38
CA LYS A 322 -4.30 -11.63 3.98
C LYS A 322 -5.49 -10.74 3.67
N HIS A 323 -5.88 -10.63 2.41
CA HIS A 323 -7.02 -9.80 2.01
C HIS A 323 -8.34 -10.24 2.64
N ILE A 324 -8.60 -11.55 2.73
CA ILE A 324 -9.81 -12.05 3.40
C ILE A 324 -9.81 -11.66 4.89
N ILE A 325 -8.71 -11.83 5.59
CA ILE A 325 -8.61 -11.51 7.01
C ILE A 325 -8.73 -10.00 7.24
N GLU A 326 -8.07 -9.17 6.42
CA GLU A 326 -8.19 -7.71 6.46
C GLU A 326 -9.63 -7.24 6.15
N ALA A 327 -10.34 -7.88 5.20
CA ALA A 327 -11.74 -7.59 4.92
C ALA A 327 -12.65 -7.88 6.13
N HIS A 328 -12.31 -8.88 6.97
CA HIS A 328 -12.96 -9.13 8.25
C HIS A 328 -12.53 -8.15 9.36
N ARG A 329 -11.68 -7.16 9.07
CA ARG A 329 -11.07 -6.23 10.04
C ARG A 329 -10.26 -6.95 11.12
N GLN A 330 -9.66 -8.06 10.76
CA GLN A 330 -8.87 -8.92 11.61
C GLN A 330 -7.39 -8.92 11.17
N VAL A 331 -6.53 -9.55 11.96
CA VAL A 331 -5.08 -9.50 11.76
C VAL A 331 -4.57 -10.90 11.41
N ILE A 332 -3.63 -10.96 10.46
CA ILE A 332 -2.83 -12.16 10.19
C ILE A 332 -1.36 -11.85 10.42
N ASN A 333 -0.65 -12.80 10.97
CA ASN A 333 0.80 -12.74 11.16
C ASN A 333 1.47 -14.08 10.82
N VAL A 334 2.80 -14.03 10.69
CA VAL A 334 3.63 -15.21 10.43
C VAL A 334 4.85 -15.20 11.32
N ARG A 335 5.19 -16.36 11.86
CA ARG A 335 6.44 -16.63 12.59
C ARG A 335 7.09 -17.86 11.97
N SER A 336 8.37 -17.79 11.66
CA SER A 336 9.07 -18.91 11.04
C SER A 336 10.53 -18.94 11.45
N THR A 337 11.07 -20.15 11.50
CA THR A 337 12.49 -20.40 11.69
C THR A 337 12.93 -21.39 10.62
N LEU A 338 13.96 -21.00 9.85
CA LEU A 338 14.48 -21.83 8.77
C LEU A 338 14.95 -23.19 9.31
N GLY A 339 14.51 -24.26 8.66
CA GLY A 339 14.81 -25.65 9.05
C GLY A 339 13.97 -26.19 10.22
N VAL A 340 13.08 -25.38 10.83
CA VAL A 340 12.22 -25.79 11.95
C VAL A 340 10.75 -25.86 11.55
N GLY A 341 10.24 -24.82 10.86
CA GLY A 341 8.88 -24.74 10.40
C GLY A 341 8.29 -23.33 10.44
N THR A 342 7.01 -23.21 10.12
CA THR A 342 6.29 -21.95 10.03
C THR A 342 4.98 -22.02 10.81
N THR A 343 4.61 -20.91 11.44
CA THR A 343 3.31 -20.69 12.08
C THR A 343 2.64 -19.48 11.45
N PHE A 344 1.49 -19.70 10.82
CA PHE A 344 0.57 -18.63 10.43
C PHE A 344 -0.51 -18.51 11.50
N GLY A 345 -0.72 -17.30 12.00
CA GLY A 345 -1.74 -16.99 12.99
C GLY A 345 -2.68 -15.90 12.50
N PHE A 346 -3.98 -16.09 12.63
CA PHE A 346 -4.98 -15.08 12.31
C PHE A 346 -6.08 -15.03 13.38
N THR A 347 -6.70 -13.85 13.54
CA THR A 347 -7.78 -13.65 14.49
C THR A 347 -9.14 -13.65 13.79
N LEU A 348 -10.18 -14.04 14.51
CA LEU A 348 -11.58 -13.88 14.13
C LEU A 348 -12.36 -13.35 15.32
N GLU A 349 -13.39 -12.55 15.10
CA GLU A 349 -14.28 -12.08 16.14
C GLU A 349 -14.99 -13.26 16.80
N LYS A 350 -14.99 -13.28 18.14
CA LYS A 350 -15.63 -14.33 18.93
C LYS A 350 -17.14 -14.26 18.80
N GLY A 351 -17.74 -15.35 18.35
CA GLY A 351 -19.18 -15.50 18.25
C GLY A 351 -19.81 -15.91 19.57
N LYS A 352 -21.04 -15.51 19.79
CA LYS A 352 -21.86 -16.01 20.92
C LYS A 352 -22.58 -17.26 20.50
N MET A 353 -22.70 -18.25 21.40
CA MET A 353 -23.49 -19.46 21.17
C MET A 353 -24.91 -19.06 20.71
N PRO A 354 -25.42 -19.60 19.59
CA PRO A 354 -26.81 -19.33 19.18
C PRO A 354 -27.78 -19.68 20.31
N SER A 355 -28.64 -18.74 20.69
CA SER A 355 -29.67 -18.92 21.70
C SER A 355 -30.71 -19.93 21.20
N GLY A 356 -30.46 -21.21 21.39
CA GLY A 356 -31.32 -22.32 20.90
C GLY A 356 -30.71 -23.70 21.09
N PHE A 357 -29.41 -23.80 21.24
CA PHE A 357 -28.76 -25.08 21.57
C PHE A 357 -28.75 -25.29 23.10
N ARG A 358 -29.87 -25.84 23.66
CA ARG A 358 -29.85 -26.40 25.00
C ARG A 358 -28.86 -27.59 25.03
N ARG A 359 -27.87 -27.52 25.89
CA ARG A 359 -27.09 -28.70 26.27
C ARG A 359 -28.08 -29.79 26.68
N ASN A 360 -28.27 -30.80 25.85
CA ASN A 360 -28.75 -32.07 26.36
C ASN A 360 -27.62 -32.65 27.22
N VAL A 361 -27.63 -32.28 28.50
CA VAL A 361 -26.84 -32.97 29.52
C VAL A 361 -27.56 -34.32 29.68
N PHE A 362 -27.10 -35.36 28.98
CA PHE A 362 -27.40 -36.70 29.35
C PHE A 362 -26.62 -36.97 30.65
N THR A 363 -27.30 -36.84 31.77
CA THR A 363 -26.90 -37.42 33.05
C THR A 363 -27.06 -38.93 32.95
N PHE A 364 -25.96 -39.66 32.97
CA PHE A 364 -25.92 -41.07 33.32
C PHE A 364 -25.34 -41.20 34.70
#